data_d6b91336ae921c26d8c47d011566ad26
#
_entry.id   d6b91336ae921c26d8c47d011566ad26
#
_cell.length_a   1.000
_cell.length_b   1.000
_cell.length_c   1.000
_cell.angle_alpha   90.00
_cell.angle_beta   90.00
_cell.angle_gamma   90.00
#
_symmetry.space_group_name_H-M   'P 1'
#
loop_
_entity.id
_entity.type
_entity.pdbx_description
1 polymer ?
#
loop_
_entity_poly.entity_id
_entity_poly.type
_entity_poly.pdbx_seq_one_letter_code
_entity_poly.pdbx_strand_id
1 'polypeptide(L)'
;MIVDAYNQFIRGYIVDPSKNPNGSPIGGIRTFINIFNKLTREIKPDLLVLVWDGKGGSKKRRSMNKSYKGGRKPPRTNWSQVGMVEEEITDNKVWQQMRVIEYFNQTPVIQFMEPLVEADDVISYVKNNPMFAEWQKVIVSADKDFIQLLDDKTILHRPIQKEYLNKNNVVEKFGIHPSNFALARAIVGDSSDNLPGVPRVGMETVAKRFSFLKEEQTYYLEHIIAECEKPENKQKVFSSIKENKELIKNNYDIMQLSSPMLSIQAKQGIDNTFEEYQPHYNQTEVRKLMLQDGVLTVTTTDLEQRFNNIITSFSQ
;
A
#
# COMPACT_ATOMS: atom_id res chain seq x y z
N MET A 1 -0.21 1.96 13.07
CA MET A 1 0.49 2.18 11.78
C MET A 1 0.31 0.94 10.92
N ILE A 2 -0.16 1.09 9.69
CA ILE A 2 -0.38 0.01 8.71
C ILE A 2 0.58 0.25 7.54
N VAL A 3 1.45 -0.71 7.27
CA VAL A 3 2.52 -0.57 6.27
C VAL A 3 2.27 -1.52 5.11
N ASP A 4 2.24 -0.97 3.89
CA ASP A 4 2.37 -1.71 2.65
C ASP A 4 3.82 -2.24 2.55
N ALA A 5 3.99 -3.47 3.04
CA ALA A 5 5.32 -4.01 3.34
C ALA A 5 6.12 -4.29 2.07
N TYR A 6 5.49 -4.84 1.03
CA TYR A 6 6.20 -5.10 -0.22
C TYR A 6 6.64 -3.81 -0.92
N ASN A 7 5.81 -2.76 -0.88
CA ASN A 7 6.15 -1.45 -1.42
C ASN A 7 7.39 -0.84 -0.74
N GLN A 8 7.51 -1.00 0.59
CA GLN A 8 8.69 -0.55 1.33
C GLN A 8 9.91 -1.42 1.04
N PHE A 9 9.75 -2.75 1.01
CA PHE A 9 10.81 -3.71 0.79
C PHE A 9 11.46 -3.56 -0.59
N ILE A 10 10.65 -3.53 -1.66
CA ILE A 10 11.15 -3.51 -3.04
C ILE A 10 11.99 -2.28 -3.34
N ARG A 11 11.74 -1.17 -2.67
CA ARG A 11 12.53 0.05 -2.82
C ARG A 11 13.97 -0.13 -2.34
N GLY A 12 14.14 -0.65 -1.14
CA GLY A 12 15.48 -0.96 -0.63
C GLY A 12 16.20 -1.99 -1.49
N TYR A 13 15.46 -3.01 -1.89
CA TYR A 13 15.97 -4.05 -2.78
C TYR A 13 16.51 -3.50 -4.11
N ILE A 14 15.86 -2.48 -4.69
CA ILE A 14 16.29 -1.86 -5.96
C ILE A 14 17.47 -0.92 -5.80
N VAL A 15 17.57 -0.18 -4.68
CA VAL A 15 18.49 0.96 -4.58
C VAL A 15 19.66 0.76 -3.64
N ASP A 16 19.54 -0.08 -2.61
CA ASP A 16 20.59 -0.27 -1.62
C ASP A 16 21.57 -1.37 -2.08
N PRO A 17 22.84 -1.00 -2.43
CA PRO A 17 23.83 -1.95 -2.94
C PRO A 17 24.52 -2.77 -1.85
N SER A 18 24.04 -2.73 -0.61
CA SER A 18 24.67 -3.41 0.52
C SER A 18 24.73 -4.91 0.34
N LYS A 19 25.87 -5.48 0.69
CA LYS A 19 26.12 -6.92 0.74
C LYS A 19 26.49 -7.34 2.16
N ASN A 20 26.19 -8.58 2.50
CA ASN A 20 26.68 -9.20 3.73
C ASN A 20 28.17 -9.61 3.59
N PRO A 21 28.83 -10.07 4.66
CA PRO A 21 30.22 -10.52 4.60
C PRO A 21 30.49 -11.63 3.59
N ASN A 22 29.49 -12.41 3.23
CA ASN A 22 29.58 -13.49 2.24
C ASN A 22 29.36 -12.99 0.79
N GLY A 23 29.16 -11.70 0.60
CA GLY A 23 28.94 -11.10 -0.72
C GLY A 23 27.50 -11.13 -1.23
N SER A 24 26.54 -11.69 -0.48
CA SER A 24 25.13 -11.74 -0.85
C SER A 24 24.45 -10.37 -0.69
N PRO A 25 23.63 -9.92 -1.66
CA PRO A 25 22.86 -8.67 -1.53
C PRO A 25 21.88 -8.75 -0.34
N ILE A 26 21.85 -7.69 0.47
CA ILE A 26 20.97 -7.54 1.65
C ILE A 26 20.26 -6.18 1.71
N GLY A 27 20.32 -5.40 0.62
CA GLY A 27 19.81 -4.03 0.59
C GLY A 27 18.33 -3.92 0.91
N GLY A 28 17.52 -4.89 0.51
CA GLY A 28 16.10 -4.93 0.84
C GLY A 28 15.86 -5.06 2.34
N ILE A 29 16.53 -6.00 2.99
CA ILE A 29 16.45 -6.21 4.45
C ILE A 29 16.91 -4.94 5.19
N ARG A 30 18.11 -4.49 4.86
CA ARG A 30 18.75 -3.35 5.55
C ARG A 30 17.91 -2.08 5.45
N THR A 31 17.51 -1.74 4.26
CA THR A 31 16.69 -0.53 4.03
C THR A 31 15.30 -0.65 4.65
N PHE A 32 14.66 -1.83 4.58
CA PHE A 32 13.36 -2.04 5.23
C PHE A 32 13.42 -1.77 6.73
N ILE A 33 14.38 -2.39 7.44
CA ILE A 33 14.54 -2.21 8.88
C ILE A 33 14.84 -0.75 9.21
N ASN A 34 15.74 -0.09 8.47
CA ASN A 34 16.07 1.31 8.68
C ASN A 34 14.87 2.25 8.51
N ILE A 35 14.08 2.06 7.45
CA ILE A 35 12.87 2.85 7.21
C ILE A 35 11.86 2.59 8.33
N PHE A 36 11.66 1.32 8.70
CA PHE A 36 10.69 0.95 9.73
C PHE A 36 11.10 1.51 11.11
N ASN A 37 12.39 1.45 11.45
CA ASN A 37 12.94 2.08 12.66
C ASN A 37 12.67 3.60 12.68
N LYS A 38 12.93 4.28 11.56
CA LYS A 38 12.66 5.70 11.41
C LYS A 38 11.16 6.03 11.57
N LEU A 39 10.28 5.28 10.90
CA LEU A 39 8.84 5.46 10.99
C LEU A 39 8.33 5.26 12.41
N THR A 40 8.82 4.26 13.09
CA THR A 40 8.47 3.95 14.48
C THR A 40 8.84 5.08 15.43
N ARG A 41 10.00 5.71 15.22
CA ARG A 41 10.43 6.89 15.98
C ARG A 41 9.56 8.11 15.71
N GLU A 42 9.20 8.35 14.44
CA GLU A 42 8.44 9.54 14.01
C GLU A 42 6.96 9.44 14.38
N ILE A 43 6.34 8.28 14.16
CA ILE A 43 4.89 8.06 14.32
C ILE A 43 4.54 7.61 15.74
N LYS A 44 5.44 6.89 16.42
CA LYS A 44 5.25 6.30 17.76
C LYS A 44 3.95 5.47 17.85
N PRO A 45 3.73 4.50 16.98
CA PRO A 45 2.46 3.76 16.90
C PRO A 45 2.25 2.84 18.10
N ASP A 46 1.00 2.68 18.54
CA ASP A 46 0.60 1.75 19.59
C ASP A 46 0.32 0.34 19.05
N LEU A 47 0.08 0.23 17.75
CA LEU A 47 -0.05 -1.04 17.04
C LEU A 47 0.68 -0.96 15.70
N LEU A 48 1.38 -2.03 15.35
CA LEU A 48 2.18 -2.16 14.14
C LEU A 48 1.63 -3.30 13.28
N VAL A 49 1.25 -2.98 12.04
CA VAL A 49 0.74 -3.96 11.08
C VAL A 49 1.54 -3.87 9.80
N LEU A 50 2.11 -4.99 9.36
CA LEU A 50 2.72 -5.16 8.05
C LEU A 50 1.78 -5.97 7.16
N VAL A 51 1.56 -5.50 5.96
CA VAL A 51 0.72 -6.21 4.98
C VAL A 51 1.54 -6.50 3.74
N TRP A 52 1.63 -7.78 3.40
CA TRP A 52 2.35 -8.30 2.25
C TRP A 52 1.39 -8.72 1.15
N ASP A 53 1.79 -8.59 -0.10
CA ASP A 53 1.04 -9.18 -1.22
C ASP A 53 1.03 -10.70 -1.10
N GLY A 54 -0.16 -11.28 -1.16
CA GLY A 54 -0.32 -12.74 -1.19
C GLY A 54 0.11 -13.36 -2.52
N LYS A 55 0.57 -14.60 -2.49
CA LYS A 55 0.90 -15.34 -3.70
C LYS A 55 -0.30 -15.35 -4.66
N GLY A 56 -0.12 -14.79 -5.85
CA GLY A 56 -1.18 -14.70 -6.85
C GLY A 56 -2.22 -13.62 -6.57
N GLY A 57 -1.93 -12.61 -5.74
CA GLY A 57 -2.85 -11.56 -5.30
C GLY A 57 -3.62 -10.87 -6.43
N SER A 58 -2.95 -10.61 -7.55
CA SER A 58 -3.58 -9.94 -8.71
C SER A 58 -4.51 -10.84 -9.56
N LYS A 59 -4.69 -12.13 -9.23
CA LYS A 59 -5.50 -13.05 -10.05
C LYS A 59 -6.94 -12.58 -10.21
N LYS A 60 -7.56 -12.10 -9.13
CA LYS A 60 -8.96 -11.64 -9.16
C LYS A 60 -9.13 -10.42 -10.06
N ARG A 61 -8.26 -9.41 -9.93
CA ARG A 61 -8.26 -8.23 -10.81
C ARG A 61 -7.92 -8.60 -12.26
N ARG A 62 -7.01 -9.55 -12.50
CA ARG A 62 -6.72 -10.07 -13.84
C ARG A 62 -7.86 -10.86 -14.47
N SER A 63 -8.73 -11.48 -13.70
CA SER A 63 -9.93 -12.10 -14.24
C SER A 63 -10.93 -11.07 -14.76
N MET A 64 -10.95 -9.87 -14.19
CA MET A 64 -11.77 -8.74 -14.64
C MET A 64 -11.11 -8.01 -15.82
N ASN A 65 -9.80 -7.84 -15.80
CA ASN A 65 -9.03 -7.24 -16.89
C ASN A 65 -7.70 -8.01 -17.09
N LYS A 66 -7.61 -8.76 -18.18
CA LYS A 66 -6.44 -9.60 -18.48
C LYS A 66 -5.13 -8.81 -18.62
N SER A 67 -5.22 -7.52 -18.96
CA SER A 67 -4.04 -6.64 -19.11
C SER A 67 -3.59 -6.02 -17.79
N TYR A 68 -4.34 -6.16 -16.70
CA TYR A 68 -4.01 -5.59 -15.40
C TYR A 68 -2.63 -6.03 -14.91
N LYS A 69 -1.79 -5.03 -14.58
CA LYS A 69 -0.36 -5.21 -14.24
C LYS A 69 0.43 -6.00 -15.30
N GLY A 70 -0.10 -6.09 -16.53
CA GLY A 70 0.60 -6.67 -17.67
C GLY A 70 1.65 -5.72 -18.20
N GLY A 71 2.80 -6.26 -18.63
CA GLY A 71 3.90 -5.46 -19.18
C GLY A 71 4.65 -4.60 -18.16
N ARG A 72 4.44 -4.79 -16.85
CA ARG A 72 5.31 -4.18 -15.82
C ARG A 72 6.75 -4.59 -16.10
N LYS A 73 7.62 -3.61 -16.31
CA LYS A 73 9.05 -3.87 -16.49
C LYS A 73 9.61 -4.44 -15.18
N PRO A 74 10.55 -5.41 -15.28
CA PRO A 74 11.27 -5.86 -14.10
C PRO A 74 11.95 -4.67 -13.41
N PRO A 75 12.13 -4.72 -12.08
CA PRO A 75 12.88 -3.70 -11.36
C PRO A 75 14.27 -3.54 -11.98
N ARG A 76 14.82 -2.33 -11.93
CA ARG A 76 16.21 -2.10 -12.35
C ARG A 76 17.15 -2.99 -11.53
N THR A 77 18.14 -3.56 -12.20
CA THR A 77 19.20 -4.32 -11.54
C THR A 77 19.97 -3.41 -10.59
N ASN A 78 20.07 -3.83 -9.33
CA ASN A 78 20.90 -3.15 -8.33
C ASN A 78 22.39 -3.43 -8.60
N TRP A 79 23.26 -2.49 -8.25
CA TRP A 79 24.72 -2.67 -8.34
C TRP A 79 25.22 -3.91 -7.59
N SER A 80 24.59 -4.28 -6.49
CA SER A 80 24.93 -5.48 -5.72
C SER A 80 24.67 -6.79 -6.47
N GLN A 81 23.86 -6.74 -7.54
CA GLN A 81 23.42 -7.88 -8.35
C GLN A 81 24.21 -8.02 -9.65
N VAL A 82 25.17 -7.12 -9.90
CA VAL A 82 25.99 -7.19 -11.11
C VAL A 82 26.77 -8.51 -11.15
N GLY A 83 26.61 -9.27 -12.23
CA GLY A 83 27.22 -10.58 -12.41
C GLY A 83 26.35 -11.75 -11.94
N MET A 84 25.20 -11.50 -11.31
CA MET A 84 24.23 -12.55 -10.97
C MET A 84 23.32 -12.86 -12.17
N VAL A 85 22.90 -14.11 -12.30
CA VAL A 85 21.88 -14.51 -13.28
C VAL A 85 20.48 -14.23 -12.74
N GLU A 86 19.47 -14.19 -13.61
CA GLU A 86 18.09 -13.79 -13.25
C GLU A 86 17.50 -14.70 -12.16
N GLU A 87 17.79 -15.98 -12.17
CA GLU A 87 17.36 -16.92 -11.14
C GLU A 87 17.94 -16.58 -9.77
N GLU A 88 19.24 -16.32 -9.69
CA GLU A 88 19.93 -15.91 -8.45
C GLU A 88 19.36 -14.59 -7.91
N ILE A 89 19.07 -13.62 -8.79
CA ILE A 89 18.44 -12.35 -8.41
C ILE A 89 17.06 -12.59 -7.83
N THR A 90 16.28 -13.49 -8.45
CA THR A 90 14.94 -13.82 -7.99
C THR A 90 14.97 -14.53 -6.65
N ASP A 91 15.83 -15.52 -6.49
CA ASP A 91 15.99 -16.28 -5.24
C ASP A 91 16.47 -15.39 -4.10
N ASN A 92 17.46 -14.51 -4.36
CA ASN A 92 17.93 -13.55 -3.39
C ASN A 92 16.82 -12.58 -2.95
N LYS A 93 15.97 -12.12 -3.88
CA LYS A 93 14.83 -11.27 -3.55
C LYS A 93 13.82 -11.97 -2.63
N VAL A 94 13.46 -13.21 -2.97
CA VAL A 94 12.55 -14.01 -2.15
C VAL A 94 13.17 -14.28 -0.78
N TRP A 95 14.44 -14.66 -0.73
CA TRP A 95 15.16 -14.88 0.52
C TRP A 95 15.15 -13.64 1.39
N GLN A 96 15.49 -12.46 0.88
CA GLN A 96 15.48 -11.22 1.65
C GLN A 96 14.08 -10.90 2.21
N GLN A 97 13.04 -11.07 1.40
CA GLN A 97 11.65 -10.85 1.83
C GLN A 97 11.27 -11.81 2.97
N MET A 98 11.58 -13.10 2.82
CA MET A 98 11.29 -14.11 3.85
C MET A 98 12.04 -13.82 5.14
N ARG A 99 13.31 -13.39 5.06
CA ARG A 99 14.09 -13.03 6.25
C ARG A 99 13.48 -11.84 6.98
N VAL A 100 13.00 -10.82 6.28
CA VAL A 100 12.26 -9.70 6.91
C VAL A 100 11.03 -10.22 7.66
N ILE A 101 10.23 -11.09 7.03
CA ILE A 101 9.05 -11.69 7.67
C ILE A 101 9.46 -12.46 8.93
N GLU A 102 10.49 -13.30 8.86
CA GLU A 102 10.99 -14.09 9.99
C GLU A 102 11.49 -13.21 11.16
N TYR A 103 12.20 -12.11 10.86
CA TYR A 103 12.61 -11.16 11.91
C TYR A 103 11.40 -10.57 12.61
N PHE A 104 10.41 -10.11 11.87
CA PHE A 104 9.23 -9.47 12.43
C PHE A 104 8.25 -10.45 13.08
N ASN A 105 8.30 -11.76 12.77
CA ASN A 105 7.57 -12.79 13.51
C ASN A 105 8.05 -12.96 14.96
N GLN A 106 9.23 -12.46 15.30
CA GLN A 106 9.78 -12.48 16.66
C GLN A 106 9.49 -11.18 17.44
N THR A 107 8.61 -10.31 16.92
CA THR A 107 8.35 -8.96 17.42
C THR A 107 6.86 -8.72 17.59
N PRO A 108 6.43 -7.70 18.34
CA PRO A 108 5.01 -7.35 18.48
C PRO A 108 4.46 -6.65 17.24
N VAL A 109 4.76 -7.18 16.07
CA VAL A 109 4.26 -6.68 14.79
C VAL A 109 3.34 -7.72 14.19
N ILE A 110 2.09 -7.34 13.94
CA ILE A 110 1.15 -8.21 13.24
C ILE A 110 1.49 -8.21 11.75
N GLN A 111 1.54 -9.38 11.14
CA GLN A 111 1.80 -9.53 9.72
C GLN A 111 0.65 -10.23 9.02
N PHE A 112 0.21 -9.70 7.88
CA PHE A 112 -0.78 -10.32 7.00
C PHE A 112 -0.18 -10.60 5.64
N MET A 113 -0.44 -11.80 5.11
CA MET A 113 -0.14 -12.23 3.74
C MET A 113 -1.23 -13.17 3.26
N GLU A 114 -2.32 -12.63 2.75
CA GLU A 114 -3.49 -13.41 2.34
C GLU A 114 -3.32 -14.01 0.94
N PRO A 115 -3.36 -15.33 0.76
CA PRO A 115 -3.24 -15.95 -0.55
C PRO A 115 -4.30 -15.41 -1.52
N LEU A 116 -3.90 -15.15 -2.78
CA LEU A 116 -4.76 -14.67 -3.86
C LEU A 116 -5.35 -13.26 -3.64
N VAL A 117 -4.84 -12.51 -2.66
CA VAL A 117 -5.28 -11.15 -2.31
C VAL A 117 -4.10 -10.19 -2.41
N GLU A 118 -4.35 -9.00 -2.94
CA GLU A 118 -3.36 -7.90 -2.92
C GLU A 118 -3.34 -7.22 -1.54
N ALA A 119 -2.19 -6.70 -1.15
CA ALA A 119 -2.03 -5.99 0.13
C ALA A 119 -3.04 -4.84 0.29
N ASP A 120 -3.41 -4.17 -0.81
CA ASP A 120 -4.35 -3.05 -0.82
C ASP A 120 -5.71 -3.40 -0.22
N ASP A 121 -6.24 -4.59 -0.57
CA ASP A 121 -7.52 -5.07 -0.05
C ASP A 121 -7.45 -5.37 1.45
N VAL A 122 -6.34 -5.96 1.91
CA VAL A 122 -6.11 -6.23 3.33
C VAL A 122 -5.93 -4.92 4.11
N ILE A 123 -5.14 -3.97 3.59
CA ILE A 123 -4.94 -2.65 4.20
C ILE A 123 -6.27 -1.92 4.35
N SER A 124 -7.11 -1.94 3.29
CA SER A 124 -8.43 -1.34 3.35
C SER A 124 -9.31 -1.99 4.42
N TYR A 125 -9.32 -3.31 4.50
CA TYR A 125 -10.10 -4.04 5.50
C TYR A 125 -9.63 -3.73 6.92
N VAL A 126 -8.33 -3.79 7.18
CA VAL A 126 -7.73 -3.47 8.48
C VAL A 126 -8.03 -2.02 8.90
N LYS A 127 -7.89 -1.07 7.95
CA LYS A 127 -8.20 0.34 8.19
C LYS A 127 -9.66 0.54 8.62
N ASN A 128 -10.58 -0.20 8.01
CA ASN A 128 -12.03 -0.09 8.28
C ASN A 128 -12.52 -1.02 9.41
N ASN A 129 -11.64 -1.80 10.04
CA ASN A 129 -12.04 -2.72 11.11
C ASN A 129 -12.66 -1.95 12.28
N PRO A 130 -13.88 -2.33 12.73
CA PRO A 130 -14.59 -1.65 13.81
C PRO A 130 -13.82 -1.56 15.12
N MET A 131 -12.94 -2.53 15.42
CA MET A 131 -12.07 -2.52 16.59
C MET A 131 -11.20 -1.26 16.67
N PHE A 132 -10.84 -0.68 15.53
CA PHE A 132 -9.99 0.50 15.42
C PHE A 132 -10.77 1.77 14.98
N ALA A 133 -12.09 1.79 15.11
CA ALA A 133 -12.91 2.93 14.66
C ALA A 133 -12.45 4.25 15.27
N GLU A 134 -12.09 4.25 16.56
CA GLU A 134 -11.65 5.44 17.30
C GLU A 134 -10.15 5.74 17.19
N TRP A 135 -9.39 4.88 16.55
CA TRP A 135 -7.93 5.02 16.49
C TRP A 135 -7.49 5.94 15.35
N GLN A 136 -6.43 6.71 15.61
CA GLN A 136 -5.70 7.39 14.55
C GLN A 136 -4.89 6.38 13.74
N LYS A 137 -5.06 6.38 12.42
CA LYS A 137 -4.42 5.43 11.52
C LYS A 137 -3.46 6.13 10.58
N VAL A 138 -2.27 5.56 10.45
CA VAL A 138 -1.28 5.99 9.47
C VAL A 138 -1.04 4.84 8.51
N ILE A 139 -1.48 4.98 7.26
CA ILE A 139 -1.11 4.07 6.17
C ILE A 139 0.24 4.54 5.62
N VAL A 140 1.18 3.62 5.45
CA VAL A 140 2.51 3.91 4.91
C VAL A 140 2.67 3.21 3.56
N SER A 141 2.58 3.95 2.47
CA SER A 141 2.78 3.47 1.10
C SER A 141 3.10 4.62 0.15
N ALA A 142 3.80 4.34 -0.93
CA ALA A 142 3.96 5.28 -2.04
C ALA A 142 2.73 5.33 -2.96
N ASP A 143 1.82 4.37 -2.85
CA ASP A 143 0.66 4.24 -3.72
C ASP A 143 -0.38 5.33 -3.45
N LYS A 144 -0.87 5.95 -4.54
CA LYS A 144 -1.92 6.97 -4.47
C LYS A 144 -3.32 6.38 -4.30
N ASP A 145 -3.49 5.09 -4.58
CA ASP A 145 -4.80 4.46 -4.48
C ASP A 145 -5.29 4.42 -3.03
N PHE A 146 -4.39 4.46 -2.05
CA PHE A 146 -4.74 4.63 -0.64
C PHE A 146 -5.32 6.00 -0.28
N ILE A 147 -5.24 7.00 -1.15
CA ILE A 147 -5.89 8.33 -0.91
C ILE A 147 -7.40 8.16 -0.73
N GLN A 148 -8.02 7.21 -1.42
CA GLN A 148 -9.45 6.93 -1.27
C GLN A 148 -9.87 6.44 0.13
N LEU A 149 -8.91 6.01 0.95
CA LEU A 149 -9.13 5.50 2.31
C LEU A 149 -9.02 6.59 3.40
N LEU A 150 -8.67 7.82 3.03
CA LEU A 150 -8.44 8.89 3.99
C LEU A 150 -9.76 9.44 4.54
N ASP A 151 -9.78 9.65 5.85
CA ASP A 151 -10.89 10.22 6.60
C ASP A 151 -10.35 11.10 7.76
N ASP A 152 -11.19 11.45 8.74
CA ASP A 152 -10.78 12.25 9.89
C ASP A 152 -9.72 11.60 10.78
N LYS A 153 -9.64 10.26 10.77
CA LYS A 153 -8.75 9.46 11.61
C LYS A 153 -7.69 8.72 10.83
N THR A 154 -7.64 8.88 9.51
CA THR A 154 -6.71 8.15 8.64
C THR A 154 -5.91 9.11 7.78
N ILE A 155 -4.59 8.97 7.82
CA ILE A 155 -3.66 9.71 6.97
C ILE A 155 -2.78 8.73 6.18
N LEU A 156 -2.29 9.17 5.03
CA LEU A 156 -1.32 8.44 4.21
C LEU A 156 0.05 9.11 4.33
N HIS A 157 1.03 8.37 4.83
CA HIS A 157 2.43 8.75 4.75
C HIS A 157 3.07 8.17 3.50
N ARG A 158 3.62 9.03 2.65
CA ARG A 158 4.33 8.67 1.42
C ARG A 158 5.83 8.90 1.60
N PRO A 159 6.61 7.87 1.99
CA PRO A 159 8.01 8.04 2.41
C PRO A 159 8.92 8.56 1.32
N ILE A 160 8.66 8.23 0.04
CA ILE A 160 9.45 8.70 -1.10
C ILE A 160 9.30 10.21 -1.28
N GLN A 161 8.07 10.68 -1.24
CA GLN A 161 7.72 12.09 -1.41
C GLN A 161 7.93 12.88 -0.12
N LYS A 162 8.22 12.20 1.00
CA LYS A 162 8.33 12.78 2.34
C LYS A 162 7.12 13.61 2.71
N GLU A 163 5.93 13.16 2.33
CA GLU A 163 4.67 13.89 2.55
C GLU A 163 3.68 13.07 3.37
N TYR A 164 2.85 13.80 4.13
CA TYR A 164 1.68 13.28 4.80
C TYR A 164 0.43 13.84 4.11
N LEU A 165 -0.44 12.94 3.65
CA LEU A 165 -1.72 13.29 3.05
C LEU A 165 -2.84 13.00 4.05
N ASN A 166 -3.73 13.97 4.23
CA ASN A 166 -4.99 13.86 4.95
C ASN A 166 -6.13 14.32 4.04
N LYS A 167 -7.38 14.18 4.48
CA LYS A 167 -8.52 14.52 3.65
C LYS A 167 -8.49 15.98 3.15
N ASN A 168 -8.02 16.93 3.98
CA ASN A 168 -8.04 18.35 3.64
C ASN A 168 -6.99 18.70 2.59
N ASN A 169 -5.72 18.31 2.82
CA ASN A 169 -4.66 18.62 1.86
C ASN A 169 -4.79 17.86 0.54
N VAL A 170 -5.49 16.73 0.52
CA VAL A 170 -5.85 16.02 -0.72
C VAL A 170 -6.83 16.86 -1.54
N VAL A 171 -7.86 17.45 -0.92
CA VAL A 171 -8.79 18.35 -1.59
C VAL A 171 -8.08 19.61 -2.12
N GLU A 172 -7.17 20.19 -1.36
CA GLU A 172 -6.36 21.34 -1.79
C GLU A 172 -5.47 20.99 -2.98
N LYS A 173 -4.82 19.81 -2.93
CA LYS A 173 -3.83 19.37 -3.92
C LYS A 173 -4.44 18.88 -5.22
N PHE A 174 -5.55 18.14 -5.15
CA PHE A 174 -6.14 17.46 -6.30
C PHE A 174 -7.51 18.03 -6.71
N GLY A 175 -8.14 18.85 -5.88
CA GLY A 175 -9.51 19.35 -6.11
C GLY A 175 -10.58 18.25 -6.01
N ILE A 176 -10.27 17.12 -5.36
CA ILE A 176 -11.14 15.94 -5.26
C ILE A 176 -11.08 15.44 -3.82
N HIS A 177 -12.24 15.18 -3.23
CA HIS A 177 -12.31 14.58 -1.89
C HIS A 177 -11.89 13.10 -1.94
N PRO A 178 -11.27 12.55 -0.89
CA PRO A 178 -10.88 11.13 -0.82
C PRO A 178 -12.00 10.14 -1.17
N SER A 179 -13.23 10.37 -0.72
CA SER A 179 -14.39 9.51 -1.04
C SER A 179 -14.68 9.38 -2.55
N ASN A 180 -14.22 10.35 -3.36
CA ASN A 180 -14.42 10.41 -4.80
C ASN A 180 -13.13 10.10 -5.59
N PHE A 181 -12.04 9.82 -4.88
CA PHE A 181 -10.72 9.67 -5.51
C PHE A 181 -10.63 8.46 -6.42
N ALA A 182 -11.23 7.32 -6.02
CA ALA A 182 -11.30 6.12 -6.85
C ALA A 182 -12.06 6.35 -8.16
N LEU A 183 -13.19 7.09 -8.11
CA LEU A 183 -13.95 7.43 -9.30
C LEU A 183 -13.16 8.34 -10.25
N ALA A 184 -12.49 9.35 -9.72
CA ALA A 184 -11.62 10.21 -10.50
C ALA A 184 -10.46 9.43 -11.14
N ARG A 185 -9.82 8.53 -10.39
CA ARG A 185 -8.76 7.64 -10.89
C ARG A 185 -9.29 6.71 -11.99
N ALA A 186 -10.50 6.18 -11.87
CA ALA A 186 -11.11 5.33 -12.89
C ALA A 186 -11.29 6.05 -14.23
N ILE A 187 -11.59 7.35 -14.21
CA ILE A 187 -11.69 8.19 -15.42
C ILE A 187 -10.31 8.41 -16.03
N VAL A 188 -9.31 8.74 -15.19
CA VAL A 188 -7.94 9.07 -15.64
C VAL A 188 -7.14 7.83 -16.03
N GLY A 189 -7.45 6.68 -15.42
CA GLY A 189 -6.69 5.44 -15.57
C GLY A 189 -5.40 5.41 -14.75
N ASP A 190 -4.70 4.29 -14.84
CA ASP A 190 -3.37 4.08 -14.26
C ASP A 190 -2.44 3.34 -15.22
N SER A 191 -1.46 4.06 -15.76
CA SER A 191 -0.47 3.48 -16.66
C SER A 191 0.46 2.48 -15.98
N SER A 192 0.69 2.61 -14.65
CA SER A 192 1.54 1.68 -13.90
C SER A 192 0.89 0.30 -13.75
N ASP A 193 -0.44 0.26 -13.74
CA ASP A 193 -1.26 -0.94 -13.67
C ASP A 193 -1.81 -1.38 -15.03
N ASN A 194 -1.38 -0.69 -16.10
CA ASN A 194 -1.86 -0.94 -17.45
C ASN A 194 -3.39 -0.78 -17.58
N LEU A 195 -3.94 0.19 -16.89
CA LEU A 195 -5.34 0.58 -16.95
C LEU A 195 -5.46 1.88 -17.75
N PRO A 196 -5.89 1.82 -19.02
CA PRO A 196 -6.08 3.03 -19.82
C PRO A 196 -7.23 3.87 -19.24
N GLY A 197 -7.04 5.20 -19.25
CA GLY A 197 -8.10 6.15 -18.92
C GLY A 197 -8.77 6.72 -20.16
N VAL A 198 -9.73 7.62 -19.94
CA VAL A 198 -10.37 8.38 -21.01
C VAL A 198 -9.32 9.25 -21.71
N PRO A 199 -9.18 9.17 -23.05
CA PRO A 199 -8.15 9.89 -23.77
C PRO A 199 -8.16 11.40 -23.51
N ARG A 200 -6.97 11.94 -23.17
CA ARG A 200 -6.74 13.37 -22.89
C ARG A 200 -7.47 13.93 -21.66
N VAL A 201 -7.93 13.06 -20.77
CA VAL A 201 -8.55 13.43 -19.49
C VAL A 201 -7.61 13.11 -18.36
N GLY A 202 -7.06 14.14 -17.72
CA GLY A 202 -6.22 14.02 -16.52
C GLY A 202 -6.96 14.45 -15.26
N MET A 203 -6.33 14.25 -14.10
CA MET A 203 -6.90 14.55 -12.78
C MET A 203 -7.38 16.00 -12.67
N GLU A 204 -6.59 16.97 -13.15
CA GLU A 204 -6.97 18.40 -13.15
C GLU A 204 -8.22 18.67 -14.01
N THR A 205 -8.35 17.96 -15.13
CA THR A 205 -9.55 18.07 -15.99
C THR A 205 -10.78 17.54 -15.27
N VAL A 206 -10.65 16.39 -14.60
CA VAL A 206 -11.74 15.79 -13.80
C VAL A 206 -12.16 16.76 -12.70
N ALA A 207 -11.22 17.24 -11.88
CA ALA A 207 -11.49 18.16 -10.80
C ALA A 207 -12.17 19.47 -11.27
N LYS A 208 -11.73 19.99 -12.41
CA LYS A 208 -12.30 21.22 -12.99
C LYS A 208 -13.71 21.05 -13.56
N ARG A 209 -13.98 19.90 -14.20
CA ARG A 209 -15.26 19.64 -14.90
C ARG A 209 -16.33 19.07 -13.98
N PHE A 210 -15.92 18.39 -12.92
CA PHE A 210 -16.82 17.77 -11.94
C PHE A 210 -16.50 18.31 -10.56
N SER A 211 -16.70 19.64 -10.37
CA SER A 211 -16.35 20.35 -9.12
C SER A 211 -17.03 19.79 -7.87
N PHE A 212 -18.16 19.10 -8.03
CA PHE A 212 -18.86 18.42 -6.94
C PHE A 212 -18.05 17.27 -6.33
N LEU A 213 -17.09 16.68 -7.06
CA LEU A 213 -16.19 15.65 -6.52
C LEU A 213 -15.27 16.17 -5.39
N LYS A 214 -15.24 17.47 -5.16
CA LYS A 214 -14.56 18.12 -4.03
C LYS A 214 -15.32 17.97 -2.70
N GLU A 215 -16.61 17.68 -2.77
CA GLU A 215 -17.46 17.50 -1.61
C GLU A 215 -17.22 16.16 -0.91
N GLU A 216 -17.48 16.09 0.39
CA GLU A 216 -17.31 14.86 1.18
C GLU A 216 -18.30 13.77 0.79
N GLN A 217 -19.42 14.13 0.17
CA GLN A 217 -20.41 13.18 -0.35
C GLN A 217 -19.78 12.23 -1.38
N THR A 218 -20.13 10.96 -1.30
CA THR A 218 -19.70 9.96 -2.30
C THR A 218 -20.55 10.06 -3.56
N TYR A 219 -19.87 10.22 -4.69
CA TYR A 219 -20.48 10.23 -6.01
C TYR A 219 -20.13 8.96 -6.77
N TYR A 220 -21.01 8.59 -7.71
CA TYR A 220 -20.90 7.39 -8.53
C TYR A 220 -20.84 7.76 -10.02
N LEU A 221 -20.55 6.79 -10.86
CA LEU A 221 -20.44 7.00 -12.32
C LEU A 221 -21.70 7.62 -12.93
N GLU A 222 -22.87 7.28 -12.41
CA GLU A 222 -24.16 7.83 -12.86
C GLU A 222 -24.22 9.35 -12.70
N HIS A 223 -23.66 9.90 -11.64
CA HIS A 223 -23.59 11.36 -11.43
C HIS A 223 -22.65 12.03 -12.45
N ILE A 224 -21.51 11.39 -12.78
CA ILE A 224 -20.60 11.85 -13.83
C ILE A 224 -21.30 11.86 -15.18
N ILE A 225 -22.03 10.80 -15.53
CA ILE A 225 -22.75 10.70 -16.79
C ILE A 225 -23.88 11.72 -16.87
N ALA A 226 -24.66 11.88 -15.80
CA ALA A 226 -25.72 12.90 -15.73
C ALA A 226 -25.17 14.31 -15.94
N GLU A 227 -23.99 14.63 -15.35
CA GLU A 227 -23.32 15.91 -15.59
C GLU A 227 -22.91 16.07 -17.06
N CYS A 228 -22.39 15.01 -17.67
CA CYS A 228 -22.00 15.02 -19.08
C CYS A 228 -23.19 15.20 -20.05
N GLU A 229 -24.41 14.89 -19.62
CA GLU A 229 -25.63 14.97 -20.43
C GLU A 229 -26.32 16.34 -20.37
N LYS A 230 -25.87 17.24 -19.51
CA LYS A 230 -26.42 18.58 -19.43
C LYS A 230 -26.22 19.35 -20.75
N PRO A 231 -27.25 20.08 -21.24
CA PRO A 231 -27.21 20.79 -22.52
C PRO A 231 -26.08 21.82 -22.67
N GLU A 232 -25.64 22.38 -21.56
CA GLU A 232 -24.54 23.35 -21.49
C GLU A 232 -23.17 22.69 -21.65
N ASN A 233 -23.01 21.38 -21.38
CA ASN A 233 -21.77 20.65 -21.40
C ASN A 233 -21.41 20.11 -22.80
N LYS A 234 -21.14 21.03 -23.75
CA LYS A 234 -20.84 20.71 -25.15
C LYS A 234 -19.37 20.41 -25.44
N GLN A 235 -18.47 20.53 -24.47
CA GLN A 235 -17.04 20.29 -24.69
C GLN A 235 -16.77 18.80 -24.94
N LYS A 236 -15.78 18.55 -25.82
CA LYS A 236 -15.39 17.19 -26.24
C LYS A 236 -15.07 16.23 -25.07
N VAL A 237 -14.62 16.77 -23.93
CA VAL A 237 -14.34 15.97 -22.74
C VAL A 237 -15.57 15.22 -22.23
N PHE A 238 -16.77 15.85 -22.25
CA PHE A 238 -17.99 15.22 -21.77
C PHE A 238 -18.47 14.10 -22.70
N SER A 239 -18.42 14.32 -24.03
CA SER A 239 -18.74 13.25 -25.00
C SER A 239 -17.73 12.09 -24.88
N SER A 240 -16.44 12.39 -24.75
CA SER A 240 -15.41 11.37 -24.58
C SER A 240 -15.63 10.52 -23.32
N ILE A 241 -16.04 11.14 -22.19
CA ILE A 241 -16.34 10.40 -20.94
C ILE A 241 -17.59 9.51 -21.14
N LYS A 242 -18.64 10.01 -21.77
CA LYS A 242 -19.84 9.20 -22.07
C LYS A 242 -19.54 7.99 -22.96
N GLU A 243 -18.77 8.20 -24.01
CA GLU A 243 -18.35 7.13 -24.93
C GLU A 243 -17.50 6.04 -24.24
N ASN A 244 -16.78 6.40 -23.18
CA ASN A 244 -15.92 5.49 -22.42
C ASN A 244 -16.54 5.02 -21.08
N LYS A 245 -17.86 5.08 -20.92
CA LYS A 245 -18.56 4.69 -19.68
C LYS A 245 -18.18 3.31 -19.18
N GLU A 246 -18.15 2.31 -20.06
CA GLU A 246 -17.82 0.92 -19.69
C GLU A 246 -16.34 0.79 -19.27
N LEU A 247 -15.43 1.50 -19.92
CA LEU A 247 -14.03 1.57 -19.52
C LEU A 247 -13.88 2.11 -18.10
N ILE A 248 -14.56 3.23 -17.80
CA ILE A 248 -14.53 3.86 -16.47
C ILE A 248 -15.09 2.92 -15.41
N LYS A 249 -16.21 2.25 -15.70
CA LYS A 249 -16.80 1.27 -14.79
C LYS A 249 -15.83 0.13 -14.48
N ASN A 250 -15.23 -0.47 -15.52
CA ASN A 250 -14.27 -1.55 -15.35
C ASN A 250 -13.03 -1.10 -14.54
N ASN A 251 -12.52 0.11 -14.80
CA ASN A 251 -11.43 0.67 -14.04
C ASN A 251 -11.82 0.87 -12.56
N TYR A 252 -13.02 1.42 -12.31
CA TYR A 252 -13.52 1.62 -10.95
C TYR A 252 -13.62 0.31 -10.17
N ASP A 253 -14.20 -0.73 -10.79
CA ASP A 253 -14.35 -2.05 -10.18
C ASP A 253 -12.99 -2.67 -9.79
N ILE A 254 -11.92 -2.34 -10.52
CA ILE A 254 -10.56 -2.80 -10.25
C ILE A 254 -9.86 -1.95 -9.18
N MET A 255 -10.04 -0.62 -9.22
CA MET A 255 -9.26 0.32 -8.41
C MET A 255 -9.89 0.65 -7.06
N GLN A 256 -11.21 0.47 -6.90
CA GLN A 256 -11.90 0.79 -5.66
C GLN A 256 -11.45 -0.14 -4.51
N LEU A 257 -11.29 0.44 -3.32
CA LEU A 257 -10.95 -0.23 -2.07
C LEU A 257 -12.07 -0.15 -1.02
N SER A 258 -13.19 0.48 -1.35
CA SER A 258 -14.36 0.59 -0.47
C SER A 258 -15.02 -0.78 -0.21
N SER A 259 -14.89 -1.70 -1.16
CA SER A 259 -15.32 -3.08 -1.05
C SER A 259 -14.14 -4.01 -1.35
N PRO A 260 -13.28 -4.27 -0.35
CA PRO A 260 -12.06 -5.06 -0.55
C PRO A 260 -12.38 -6.48 -1.00
N MET A 261 -11.58 -7.00 -1.93
CA MET A 261 -11.77 -8.30 -2.58
C MET A 261 -11.36 -9.48 -1.70
N LEU A 262 -11.75 -9.47 -0.43
CA LEU A 262 -11.49 -10.52 0.54
C LEU A 262 -12.62 -11.54 0.61
N SER A 263 -12.26 -12.81 0.81
CA SER A 263 -13.22 -13.85 1.17
C SER A 263 -13.72 -13.66 2.62
N ILE A 264 -14.82 -14.27 2.96
CA ILE A 264 -15.31 -14.28 4.34
C ILE A 264 -14.27 -14.92 5.26
N GLN A 265 -13.63 -16.00 4.84
CA GLN A 265 -12.61 -16.70 5.61
C GLN A 265 -11.38 -15.81 5.84
N ALA A 266 -10.92 -15.07 4.84
CA ALA A 266 -9.81 -14.13 5.00
C ALA A 266 -10.16 -13.02 6.00
N LYS A 267 -11.37 -12.47 5.93
CA LYS A 267 -11.86 -11.46 6.89
C LYS A 267 -11.87 -12.00 8.31
N GLN A 268 -12.45 -13.20 8.51
CA GLN A 268 -12.46 -13.85 9.81
C GLN A 268 -11.05 -14.14 10.34
N GLY A 269 -10.13 -14.60 9.48
CA GLY A 269 -8.74 -14.82 9.85
C GLY A 269 -8.05 -13.55 10.32
N ILE A 270 -8.29 -12.41 9.65
CA ILE A 270 -7.76 -11.10 10.05
C ILE A 270 -8.35 -10.68 11.41
N ASP A 271 -9.67 -10.80 11.58
CA ASP A 271 -10.36 -10.43 12.82
C ASP A 271 -9.87 -11.27 14.00
N ASN A 272 -9.82 -12.59 13.85
CA ASN A 272 -9.30 -13.50 14.87
C ASN A 272 -7.85 -13.17 15.25
N THR A 273 -7.01 -12.80 14.26
CA THR A 273 -5.62 -12.40 14.54
C THR A 273 -5.56 -11.18 15.46
N PHE A 274 -6.45 -10.21 15.30
CA PHE A 274 -6.51 -9.05 16.20
C PHE A 274 -7.08 -9.39 17.56
N GLU A 275 -8.13 -10.23 17.64
CA GLU A 275 -8.77 -10.65 18.88
C GLU A 275 -7.83 -11.50 19.76
N GLU A 276 -7.03 -12.36 19.13
CA GLU A 276 -6.08 -13.25 19.79
C GLU A 276 -4.69 -12.64 19.97
N TYR A 277 -4.50 -11.40 19.54
CA TYR A 277 -3.17 -10.77 19.53
C TYR A 277 -2.57 -10.66 20.93
N GLN A 278 -1.41 -11.30 21.09
CA GLN A 278 -0.59 -11.22 22.30
C GLN A 278 0.80 -10.72 21.89
N PRO A 279 1.14 -9.47 22.20
CA PRO A 279 2.43 -8.91 21.80
C PRO A 279 3.58 -9.61 22.49
N HIS A 280 4.57 -10.04 21.73
CA HIS A 280 5.80 -10.63 22.25
C HIS A 280 7.02 -10.07 21.53
N TYR A 281 8.18 -10.11 22.18
CA TYR A 281 9.44 -9.73 21.56
C TYR A 281 10.56 -10.65 22.00
N ASN A 282 11.07 -11.45 21.07
CA ASN A 282 12.24 -12.31 21.27
C ASN A 282 13.50 -11.64 20.69
N GLN A 283 14.03 -10.65 21.42
CA GLN A 283 15.20 -9.89 21.01
C GLN A 283 16.40 -10.79 20.70
N THR A 284 16.60 -11.85 21.47
CA THR A 284 17.72 -12.78 21.27
C THR A 284 17.63 -13.48 19.94
N GLU A 285 16.44 -13.97 19.56
CA GLU A 285 16.25 -14.66 18.29
C GLU A 285 16.38 -13.69 17.10
N VAL A 286 15.81 -12.48 17.18
CA VAL A 286 16.01 -11.45 16.15
C VAL A 286 17.49 -11.18 15.93
N ARG A 287 18.27 -10.97 16.99
CA ARG A 287 19.71 -10.69 16.89
C ARG A 287 20.48 -11.87 16.32
N LYS A 288 20.13 -13.09 16.72
CA LYS A 288 20.73 -14.32 16.17
C LYS A 288 20.48 -14.45 14.67
N LEU A 289 19.24 -14.25 14.23
CA LEU A 289 18.87 -14.28 12.81
C LEU A 289 19.61 -13.20 12.01
N MET A 290 19.67 -11.97 12.52
CA MET A 290 20.41 -10.87 11.88
C MET A 290 21.93 -11.15 11.83
N LEU A 291 22.49 -11.79 12.84
CA LEU A 291 23.90 -12.20 12.87
C LEU A 291 24.19 -13.25 11.79
N GLN A 292 23.34 -14.27 11.69
CA GLN A 292 23.46 -15.33 10.67
C GLN A 292 23.43 -14.75 9.25
N ASP A 293 22.62 -13.74 9.01
CA ASP A 293 22.47 -13.09 7.70
C ASP A 293 23.51 -11.99 7.44
N GLY A 294 24.33 -11.66 8.42
CA GLY A 294 25.33 -10.60 8.30
C GLY A 294 24.74 -9.18 8.25
N VAL A 295 23.61 -8.93 8.91
CA VAL A 295 22.84 -7.66 8.89
C VAL A 295 23.04 -6.83 10.17
N LEU A 296 24.12 -7.05 10.91
CA LEU A 296 24.35 -6.45 12.24
C LEU A 296 24.55 -4.92 12.24
N THR A 297 24.78 -4.31 11.09
CA THR A 297 25.06 -2.86 11.00
C THR A 297 23.80 -1.99 11.03
N VAL A 298 22.64 -2.61 11.22
CA VAL A 298 21.36 -1.90 11.23
C VAL A 298 21.00 -1.45 12.65
N THR A 299 20.69 -0.16 12.80
CA THR A 299 20.25 0.38 14.09
C THR A 299 18.79 0.00 14.34
N THR A 300 18.53 -0.67 15.47
CA THR A 300 17.19 -1.13 15.88
C THR A 300 16.69 -0.48 17.17
N THR A 301 17.45 0.47 17.74
CA THR A 301 17.18 1.04 19.06
C THR A 301 15.77 1.61 19.22
N ASP A 302 15.30 2.40 18.24
CA ASP A 302 13.96 3.00 18.30
C ASP A 302 12.86 1.93 18.19
N LEU A 303 13.08 0.89 17.37
CA LEU A 303 12.20 -0.27 17.24
C LEU A 303 12.10 -1.06 18.54
N GLU A 304 13.26 -1.39 19.14
CA GLU A 304 13.33 -2.16 20.38
C GLU A 304 12.61 -1.43 21.52
N GLN A 305 12.86 -0.12 21.64
CA GLN A 305 12.16 0.70 22.62
C GLN A 305 10.64 0.71 22.38
N ARG A 306 10.21 0.82 21.14
CA ARG A 306 8.78 0.83 20.81
C ARG A 306 8.12 -0.53 21.04
N PHE A 307 8.80 -1.62 20.72
CA PHE A 307 8.30 -2.97 20.98
C PHE A 307 8.06 -3.20 22.48
N ASN A 308 9.01 -2.78 23.31
CA ASN A 308 8.86 -2.85 24.76
C ASN A 308 7.68 -2.01 25.27
N ASN A 309 7.49 -0.81 24.71
CA ASN A 309 6.35 0.06 25.07
C ASN A 309 5.01 -0.59 24.70
N ILE A 310 4.89 -1.19 23.51
CA ILE A 310 3.68 -1.91 23.08
C ILE A 310 3.38 -3.05 24.05
N ILE A 311 4.37 -3.89 24.38
CA ILE A 311 4.18 -5.02 25.31
C ILE A 311 3.73 -4.51 26.67
N THR A 312 4.37 -3.46 27.18
CA THR A 312 4.02 -2.89 28.49
C THR A 312 2.59 -2.35 28.52
N SER A 313 2.15 -1.67 27.44
CA SER A 313 0.78 -1.14 27.36
C SER A 313 -0.29 -2.21 27.26
N PHE A 314 0.00 -3.37 26.69
CA PHE A 314 -0.92 -4.53 26.67
C PHE A 314 -0.97 -5.31 27.97
N SER A 315 0.00 -5.13 28.87
CA SER A 315 0.07 -5.82 30.17
C SER A 315 -0.64 -5.06 31.29
N GLN A 316 -1.10 -3.84 31.02
CA GLN A 316 -1.87 -2.98 31.93
C GLN A 316 -3.37 -3.09 31.65
#